data_b928e23ee51dadd19d8a8bc607393a0a
#
_entry.id   b928e23ee51dadd19d8a8bc607393a0a
#
_cell.length_a   1.000
_cell.length_b   1.000
_cell.length_c   1.000
_cell.angle_alpha   90.00
_cell.angle_beta   90.00
_cell.angle_gamma   90.00
#
_symmetry.space_group_name_H-M   'P 1'
#
loop_
_entity.id
_entity.type
_entity.pdbx_description
1 polymer ?
#
loop_
_entity_poly.entity_id
_entity_poly.type
_entity_poly.pdbx_seq_one_letter_code
_entity_poly.pdbx_strand_id
1 'polypeptide(L)'
;SQQLTPIIAQLQNSLCNALDTEFIKVDTLYPKLGVLQIHVNGQVYLIDGQLDLSAVWQALFNAKQNVFHACGEDIDLMYHYAGQRPLSNVFDTQVAMAFLGYGRQVSYQSALEQVLHVQVEKDQTRSDWLARPLSEQQERYAAIDVFYLQDLAQHLITDLKQHHFYDFVLEDCHHYCVDVAQQLPIEDIYLEMANHRYSSRQLMQLKQLAMWRENLAIELNQPRSFILKNHVIQQLLERTPKTMQQLVSDYQIKPAIVRHHGKQILQLLNKLPEPSQYPTRLPRPYRYRLEHTKDHIEAKIAQVSQELAIPADILMRKKWLSQLTTWVAQDTQNIDQLENYLRGWRYECLTLPLIDIIRQDLATTVFSVSR
;
A
#
# COMPACT_ATOMS: atom_id res chain seq x y z
N SER A 1 0.78 -29.27 13.39
CA SER A 1 0.39 -29.71 12.03
C SER A 1 -0.84 -30.59 11.99
N GLN A 2 -1.00 -31.67 12.83
CA GLN A 2 -2.23 -32.48 12.81
C GLN A 2 -3.49 -31.69 13.16
N GLN A 3 -3.40 -30.69 14.03
CA GLN A 3 -4.51 -29.83 14.43
C GLN A 3 -5.00 -28.90 13.31
N LEU A 4 -4.15 -28.54 12.34
CA LEU A 4 -4.50 -27.66 11.22
C LEU A 4 -5.16 -28.39 10.05
N THR A 5 -5.01 -29.71 9.94
CA THR A 5 -5.55 -30.50 8.82
C THR A 5 -7.05 -30.31 8.60
N PRO A 6 -7.92 -30.34 9.63
CA PRO A 6 -9.36 -30.13 9.45
C PRO A 6 -9.68 -28.70 8.96
N ILE A 7 -8.92 -27.71 9.42
CA ILE A 7 -9.11 -26.31 9.03
C ILE A 7 -8.73 -26.14 7.56
N ILE A 8 -7.59 -26.69 7.14
CA ILE A 8 -7.12 -26.65 5.76
C ILE A 8 -8.16 -27.25 4.79
N ALA A 9 -8.74 -28.40 5.16
CA ALA A 9 -9.78 -29.03 4.35
C ALA A 9 -11.04 -28.16 4.23
N GLN A 10 -11.42 -27.45 5.30
CA GLN A 10 -12.54 -26.52 5.27
C GLN A 10 -12.24 -25.31 4.36
N LEU A 11 -11.04 -24.71 4.48
CA LEU A 11 -10.62 -23.57 3.66
C LEU A 11 -10.67 -23.87 2.15
N GLN A 12 -10.22 -25.05 1.76
CA GLN A 12 -10.20 -25.49 0.36
C GLN A 12 -11.59 -25.72 -0.23
N ASN A 13 -12.56 -26.12 0.60
CA ASN A 13 -13.92 -26.45 0.16
C ASN A 13 -14.92 -25.31 0.38
N SER A 14 -14.56 -24.28 1.10
CA SER A 14 -15.42 -23.13 1.37
C SER A 14 -15.58 -22.22 0.16
N LEU A 15 -16.76 -21.59 0.05
CA LEU A 15 -17.02 -20.53 -0.94
C LEU A 15 -16.39 -19.20 -0.52
N CYS A 16 -16.30 -18.97 0.79
CA CYS A 16 -15.86 -17.72 1.37
C CYS A 16 -15.20 -17.97 2.73
N ASN A 17 -14.02 -17.40 2.94
CA ASN A 17 -13.32 -17.40 4.22
C ASN A 17 -13.22 -15.94 4.70
N ALA A 18 -13.62 -15.64 5.93
CA ALA A 18 -13.36 -14.34 6.53
C ALA A 18 -12.04 -14.42 7.33
N LEU A 19 -11.20 -13.42 7.14
CA LEU A 19 -9.82 -13.40 7.65
C LEU A 19 -9.48 -12.07 8.28
N ASP A 20 -8.65 -12.14 9.31
CA ASP A 20 -7.97 -10.99 9.91
C ASP A 20 -6.64 -11.44 10.51
N THR A 21 -5.75 -10.49 10.83
CA THR A 21 -4.47 -10.81 11.45
C THR A 21 -4.12 -9.86 12.58
N GLU A 22 -3.61 -10.41 13.68
CA GLU A 22 -3.01 -9.63 14.74
C GLU A 22 -1.50 -9.84 14.79
N PHE A 23 -0.75 -8.74 14.80
CA PHE A 23 0.70 -8.78 14.70
C PHE A 23 1.37 -7.65 15.47
N ILE A 24 2.69 -7.77 15.67
CA ILE A 24 3.53 -6.72 16.24
C ILE A 24 4.56 -6.25 15.23
N LYS A 25 4.60 -4.92 14.99
CA LYS A 25 5.57 -4.23 14.11
C LYS A 25 6.11 -2.99 14.80
N VAL A 26 6.81 -3.15 15.91
CA VAL A 26 7.33 -2.03 16.70
C VAL A 26 8.82 -1.82 16.45
N ASP A 27 9.60 -2.88 16.53
CA ASP A 27 11.07 -2.87 16.51
C ASP A 27 11.68 -3.72 15.39
N THR A 28 10.84 -4.27 14.52
CA THR A 28 11.25 -5.12 13.40
C THR A 28 10.89 -4.50 12.05
N LEU A 29 11.65 -4.84 11.01
CA LEU A 29 11.36 -4.45 9.63
C LEU A 29 10.08 -5.14 9.14
N TYR A 30 9.97 -6.44 9.41
CA TYR A 30 8.81 -7.25 9.08
C TYR A 30 7.90 -7.45 10.29
N PRO A 31 6.59 -7.43 10.12
CA PRO A 31 5.66 -7.72 11.21
C PRO A 31 5.84 -9.14 11.72
N LYS A 32 5.65 -9.33 13.03
CA LYS A 32 5.61 -10.65 13.66
C LYS A 32 4.16 -11.05 13.87
N LEU A 33 3.70 -12.05 13.12
CA LEU A 33 2.33 -12.55 13.25
C LEU A 33 2.11 -13.12 14.66
N GLY A 34 1.09 -12.63 15.33
CA GLY A 34 0.62 -13.14 16.62
C GLY A 34 -0.49 -14.15 16.45
N VAL A 35 -1.57 -13.75 15.78
CA VAL A 35 -2.76 -14.58 15.58
C VAL A 35 -3.23 -14.43 14.13
N LEU A 36 -3.60 -15.51 13.49
CA LEU A 36 -4.38 -15.53 12.26
C LEU A 36 -5.81 -15.93 12.64
N GLN A 37 -6.76 -15.03 12.42
CA GLN A 37 -8.18 -15.28 12.61
C GLN A 37 -8.82 -15.77 11.33
N ILE A 38 -9.63 -16.82 11.45
CA ILE A 38 -10.37 -17.40 10.32
C ILE A 38 -11.80 -17.72 10.75
N HIS A 39 -12.79 -17.23 10.00
CA HIS A 39 -14.15 -17.72 10.09
C HIS A 39 -14.50 -18.46 8.80
N VAL A 40 -14.81 -19.73 8.92
CA VAL A 40 -15.12 -20.62 7.78
C VAL A 40 -16.19 -21.64 8.18
N ASN A 41 -17.20 -21.82 7.35
CA ASN A 41 -18.29 -22.79 7.56
C ASN A 41 -18.97 -22.66 8.95
N GLY A 42 -19.15 -21.43 9.44
CA GLY A 42 -19.78 -21.15 10.73
C GLY A 42 -18.89 -21.41 11.96
N GLN A 43 -17.60 -21.64 11.76
CA GLN A 43 -16.63 -21.85 12.85
C GLN A 43 -15.54 -20.79 12.80
N VAL A 44 -15.22 -20.21 13.97
CA VAL A 44 -14.12 -19.28 14.14
C VAL A 44 -12.90 -20.04 14.69
N TYR A 45 -11.76 -19.79 14.06
CA TYR A 45 -10.46 -20.33 14.47
C TYR A 45 -9.50 -19.18 14.76
N LEU A 46 -8.86 -19.23 15.93
CA LEU A 46 -7.74 -18.39 16.31
C LEU A 46 -6.48 -19.24 16.22
N ILE A 47 -5.66 -18.99 15.20
CA ILE A 47 -4.50 -19.82 14.91
C ILE A 47 -3.25 -19.07 15.39
N ASP A 48 -2.43 -19.75 16.20
CA ASP A 48 -1.18 -19.18 16.69
C ASP A 48 -0.21 -18.92 15.53
N GLY A 49 0.17 -17.64 15.36
CA GLY A 49 1.10 -17.20 14.31
C GLY A 49 2.52 -17.73 14.45
N GLN A 50 2.88 -18.34 15.59
CA GLN A 50 4.16 -18.99 15.82
C GLN A 50 4.25 -20.41 15.23
N LEU A 51 3.13 -20.98 14.77
CA LEU A 51 3.08 -22.29 14.12
C LEU A 51 3.58 -22.19 12.66
N ASP A 52 3.97 -23.32 12.10
CA ASP A 52 4.16 -23.41 10.64
C ASP A 52 2.80 -23.39 9.94
N LEU A 53 2.50 -22.26 9.31
CA LEU A 53 1.26 -22.00 8.59
C LEU A 53 1.36 -22.20 7.08
N SER A 54 2.47 -22.77 6.57
CA SER A 54 2.71 -22.93 5.13
C SER A 54 1.55 -23.60 4.38
N ALA A 55 0.96 -24.65 4.97
CA ALA A 55 -0.18 -25.34 4.38
C ALA A 55 -1.49 -24.53 4.46
N VAL A 56 -1.65 -23.68 5.48
CA VAL A 56 -2.79 -22.76 5.61
C VAL A 56 -2.70 -21.70 4.52
N TRP A 57 -1.53 -21.10 4.32
CA TRP A 57 -1.31 -20.13 3.24
C TRP A 57 -1.65 -20.72 1.87
N GLN A 58 -1.20 -21.94 1.58
CA GLN A 58 -1.54 -22.61 0.31
C GLN A 58 -3.04 -22.83 0.16
N ALA A 59 -3.75 -23.18 1.24
CA ALA A 59 -5.21 -23.33 1.20
C ALA A 59 -5.91 -22.00 0.89
N LEU A 60 -5.46 -20.90 1.49
CA LEU A 60 -6.01 -19.55 1.25
C LEU A 60 -5.75 -19.05 -0.18
N PHE A 61 -4.59 -19.35 -0.77
CA PHE A 61 -4.32 -19.06 -2.19
C PHE A 61 -5.24 -19.80 -3.15
N ASN A 62 -5.66 -20.99 -2.78
CA ASN A 62 -6.53 -21.85 -3.60
C ASN A 62 -8.02 -21.68 -3.26
N ALA A 63 -8.35 -20.91 -2.22
CA ALA A 63 -9.72 -20.63 -1.82
C ALA A 63 -10.46 -19.82 -2.90
N LYS A 64 -11.78 -19.96 -2.97
CA LYS A 64 -12.60 -19.20 -3.94
C LYS A 64 -12.61 -17.71 -3.65
N GLN A 65 -12.80 -17.34 -2.38
CA GLN A 65 -12.77 -15.94 -1.93
C GLN A 65 -12.29 -15.83 -0.49
N ASN A 66 -11.41 -14.89 -0.23
CA ASN A 66 -10.99 -14.46 1.10
C ASN A 66 -11.51 -13.05 1.35
N VAL A 67 -12.24 -12.89 2.43
CA VAL A 67 -12.88 -11.63 2.83
C VAL A 67 -12.12 -11.01 3.98
N PHE A 68 -11.89 -9.71 3.88
CA PHE A 68 -11.25 -8.87 4.88
C PHE A 68 -12.05 -7.59 5.14
N HIS A 69 -11.66 -6.86 6.18
CA HIS A 69 -12.04 -5.48 6.38
C HIS A 69 -10.80 -4.61 6.57
N ALA A 70 -10.52 -3.71 5.61
CA ALA A 70 -9.32 -2.87 5.60
C ALA A 70 -7.98 -3.65 5.54
N CYS A 71 -7.91 -4.61 4.64
CA CYS A 71 -6.86 -5.64 4.53
C CYS A 71 -5.43 -5.16 4.28
N GLY A 72 -5.17 -3.85 4.33
CA GLY A 72 -3.91 -3.24 3.93
C GLY A 72 -2.67 -3.89 4.54
N GLU A 73 -2.61 -3.95 5.85
CA GLU A 73 -1.46 -4.50 6.55
C GLU A 73 -1.47 -6.04 6.53
N ASP A 74 -2.65 -6.67 6.45
CA ASP A 74 -2.81 -8.13 6.40
C ASP A 74 -2.24 -8.71 5.11
N ILE A 75 -2.53 -8.09 3.97
CA ILE A 75 -2.01 -8.54 2.66
C ILE A 75 -0.48 -8.39 2.60
N ASP A 76 0.09 -7.30 3.13
CA ASP A 76 1.54 -7.10 3.23
C ASP A 76 2.19 -8.18 4.12
N LEU A 77 1.58 -8.46 5.28
CA LEU A 77 2.02 -9.50 6.19
C LEU A 77 1.93 -10.88 5.52
N MET A 78 0.78 -11.22 4.94
CA MET A 78 0.57 -12.50 4.27
C MET A 78 1.54 -12.71 3.11
N TYR A 79 1.81 -11.67 2.31
CA TYR A 79 2.79 -11.73 1.24
C TYR A 79 4.17 -12.12 1.76
N HIS A 80 4.58 -11.53 2.90
CA HIS A 80 5.85 -11.86 3.54
C HIS A 80 5.91 -13.31 4.04
N TYR A 81 4.87 -13.77 4.75
CA TYR A 81 4.83 -15.11 5.35
C TYR A 81 4.57 -16.23 4.35
N ALA A 82 3.93 -15.94 3.24
CA ALA A 82 3.52 -16.92 2.23
C ALA A 82 4.50 -17.07 1.06
N GLY A 83 5.78 -16.72 1.27
CA GLY A 83 6.83 -16.87 0.27
C GLY A 83 6.76 -15.88 -0.87
N GLN A 84 6.35 -14.64 -0.60
CA GLN A 84 6.27 -13.53 -1.56
C GLN A 84 5.31 -13.80 -2.73
N ARG A 85 4.22 -14.47 -2.44
CA ARG A 85 3.14 -14.72 -3.39
C ARG A 85 1.93 -13.83 -3.07
N PRO A 86 1.44 -13.00 -4.00
CA PRO A 86 0.24 -12.18 -3.79
C PRO A 86 -1.02 -13.03 -3.76
N LEU A 87 -1.98 -12.67 -2.92
CA LEU A 87 -3.34 -13.18 -3.00
C LEU A 87 -4.04 -12.60 -4.24
N SER A 88 -4.93 -13.35 -4.86
CA SER A 88 -5.68 -12.90 -6.04
C SER A 88 -7.20 -12.91 -5.85
N ASN A 89 -7.68 -13.46 -4.76
CA ASN A 89 -9.08 -13.79 -4.47
C ASN A 89 -9.61 -13.00 -3.26
N VAL A 90 -9.17 -11.77 -3.11
CA VAL A 90 -9.51 -10.88 -1.98
C VAL A 90 -10.79 -10.11 -2.28
N PHE A 91 -11.67 -10.01 -1.28
CA PHE A 91 -12.77 -9.07 -1.20
C PHE A 91 -12.64 -8.27 0.09
N ASP A 92 -12.45 -6.95 -0.01
CA ASP A 92 -12.34 -6.06 1.13
C ASP A 92 -13.65 -5.30 1.35
N THR A 93 -14.28 -5.53 2.49
CA THR A 93 -15.57 -4.91 2.85
C THR A 93 -15.44 -3.39 3.04
N GLN A 94 -14.28 -2.85 3.43
CA GLN A 94 -14.06 -1.40 3.52
C GLN A 94 -14.01 -0.77 2.12
N VAL A 95 -13.40 -1.43 1.14
CA VAL A 95 -13.42 -1.01 -0.27
C VAL A 95 -14.85 -1.06 -0.81
N ALA A 96 -15.59 -2.14 -0.53
CA ALA A 96 -16.99 -2.28 -0.92
C ALA A 96 -17.87 -1.15 -0.38
N MET A 97 -17.73 -0.82 0.90
CA MET A 97 -18.43 0.29 1.54
C MET A 97 -18.10 1.65 0.92
N ALA A 98 -16.86 1.86 0.52
CA ALA A 98 -16.44 3.08 -0.14
C ALA A 98 -17.13 3.28 -1.50
N PHE A 99 -17.30 2.21 -2.29
CA PHE A 99 -18.07 2.25 -3.55
C PHE A 99 -19.53 2.53 -3.33
N LEU A 100 -20.12 2.02 -2.25
CA LEU A 100 -21.53 2.24 -1.89
C LEU A 100 -21.80 3.59 -1.19
N GLY A 101 -20.76 4.43 -1.04
CA GLY A 101 -20.92 5.79 -0.49
C GLY A 101 -20.92 5.88 1.03
N TYR A 102 -20.64 4.81 1.77
CA TYR A 102 -20.51 4.86 3.25
C TYR A 102 -19.28 5.62 3.74
N GLY A 103 -18.28 5.82 2.85
CA GLY A 103 -17.01 6.48 3.16
C GLY A 103 -15.81 5.56 2.99
N ARG A 104 -14.60 6.17 2.85
CA ARG A 104 -13.39 5.43 2.47
C ARG A 104 -12.72 4.64 3.60
N GLN A 105 -12.91 5.05 4.82
CA GLN A 105 -12.20 4.50 5.99
C GLN A 105 -13.19 4.22 7.13
N VAL A 106 -14.24 3.48 6.80
CA VAL A 106 -15.22 3.04 7.78
C VAL A 106 -14.55 1.97 8.65
N SER A 107 -14.59 2.11 9.97
CA SER A 107 -14.10 1.06 10.88
C SER A 107 -15.02 -0.16 10.86
N TYR A 108 -14.48 -1.33 11.20
CA TYR A 108 -15.26 -2.57 11.23
C TYR A 108 -16.50 -2.46 12.12
N GLN A 109 -16.34 -1.89 13.34
CA GLN A 109 -17.48 -1.67 14.25
C GLN A 109 -18.56 -0.78 13.63
N SER A 110 -18.14 0.30 12.96
CA SER A 110 -19.07 1.19 12.27
C SER A 110 -19.73 0.52 11.05
N ALA A 111 -19.02 -0.37 10.36
CA ALA A 111 -19.55 -1.17 9.28
C ALA A 111 -20.65 -2.14 9.76
N LEU A 112 -20.39 -2.83 10.87
CA LEU A 112 -21.37 -3.72 11.50
C LEU A 112 -22.63 -2.98 11.96
N GLU A 113 -22.45 -1.81 12.57
CA GLU A 113 -23.58 -1.01 13.02
C GLU A 113 -24.43 -0.48 11.88
N GLN A 114 -23.79 0.03 10.80
CA GLN A 114 -24.51 0.63 9.66
C GLN A 114 -25.19 -0.41 8.78
N VAL A 115 -24.58 -1.58 8.57
CA VAL A 115 -25.04 -2.57 7.59
C VAL A 115 -25.85 -3.71 8.27
N LEU A 116 -25.35 -4.20 9.40
CA LEU A 116 -25.95 -5.34 10.10
C LEU A 116 -26.76 -4.96 11.35
N HIS A 117 -26.72 -3.68 11.76
CA HIS A 117 -27.33 -3.20 13.01
C HIS A 117 -26.82 -3.92 14.27
N VAL A 118 -25.55 -4.37 14.22
CA VAL A 118 -24.84 -5.04 15.30
C VAL A 118 -23.88 -4.07 15.95
N GLN A 119 -23.96 -3.95 17.29
CA GLN A 119 -23.01 -3.18 18.09
C GLN A 119 -22.03 -4.12 18.76
N VAL A 120 -20.72 -3.85 18.59
CA VAL A 120 -19.64 -4.56 19.25
C VAL A 120 -18.82 -3.61 20.11
N GLU A 121 -18.26 -4.12 21.20
CA GLU A 121 -17.43 -3.33 22.10
C GLU A 121 -16.14 -2.89 21.41
N LYS A 122 -15.72 -1.64 21.68
CA LYS A 122 -14.42 -1.13 21.25
C LYS A 122 -13.39 -1.57 22.27
N ASP A 123 -12.51 -2.51 21.93
CA ASP A 123 -11.31 -2.70 22.75
C ASP A 123 -10.15 -3.45 22.08
N GLN A 124 -8.94 -3.30 22.67
CA GLN A 124 -7.74 -4.15 22.52
C GLN A 124 -6.87 -3.97 21.27
N THR A 125 -6.98 -2.91 20.48
CA THR A 125 -6.10 -2.67 19.30
C THR A 125 -4.60 -2.56 19.64
N ARG A 126 -4.21 -2.43 20.92
CA ARG A 126 -2.81 -2.29 21.37
C ARG A 126 -2.45 -3.31 22.43
N SER A 127 -2.63 -4.59 22.11
CA SER A 127 -2.28 -5.71 23.00
C SER A 127 -0.95 -6.35 22.58
N ASP A 128 -0.29 -7.03 23.51
CA ASP A 128 0.84 -7.90 23.16
C ASP A 128 0.31 -9.21 22.57
N TRP A 129 0.20 -9.25 21.24
CA TRP A 129 -0.30 -10.41 20.50
C TRP A 129 0.68 -11.58 20.41
N LEU A 130 1.91 -11.40 20.90
CA LEU A 130 2.90 -12.49 21.01
C LEU A 130 2.91 -13.16 22.38
N ALA A 131 2.25 -12.57 23.38
CA ALA A 131 2.12 -13.18 24.71
C ALA A 131 1.30 -14.48 24.62
N ARG A 132 1.67 -15.48 25.45
CA ARG A 132 0.94 -16.75 25.58
C ARG A 132 0.79 -17.13 27.06
N PRO A 133 -0.38 -17.65 27.46
CA PRO A 133 -1.62 -17.72 26.67
C PRO A 133 -2.18 -16.34 26.34
N LEU A 134 -3.04 -16.24 25.33
CA LEU A 134 -3.85 -15.04 25.11
C LEU A 134 -4.82 -14.87 26.28
N SER A 135 -5.18 -13.63 26.60
CA SER A 135 -6.25 -13.36 27.55
C SER A 135 -7.62 -13.64 26.93
N GLU A 136 -8.62 -13.92 27.73
CA GLU A 136 -10.01 -14.10 27.28
C GLU A 136 -10.53 -12.88 26.50
N GLN A 137 -10.08 -11.68 26.86
CA GLN A 137 -10.39 -10.46 26.15
C GLN A 137 -9.78 -10.42 24.75
N GLN A 138 -8.50 -10.83 24.60
CA GLN A 138 -7.84 -10.92 23.29
C GLN A 138 -8.51 -11.97 22.40
N GLU A 139 -8.81 -13.15 22.95
CA GLU A 139 -9.50 -14.21 22.20
C GLU A 139 -10.88 -13.75 21.72
N ARG A 140 -11.66 -13.10 22.61
CA ARG A 140 -12.97 -12.56 22.26
C ARG A 140 -12.88 -11.49 21.18
N TYR A 141 -11.95 -10.55 21.33
CA TYR A 141 -11.71 -9.49 20.35
C TYR A 141 -11.37 -10.08 18.97
N ALA A 142 -10.35 -10.92 18.91
CA ALA A 142 -9.89 -11.54 17.66
C ALA A 142 -10.99 -12.42 17.00
N ALA A 143 -11.84 -13.04 17.78
CA ALA A 143 -12.98 -13.80 17.25
C ALA A 143 -14.05 -12.90 16.63
N ILE A 144 -14.34 -11.75 17.25
CA ILE A 144 -15.35 -10.79 16.78
C ILE A 144 -14.93 -10.18 15.44
N ASP A 145 -13.65 -9.92 15.22
CA ASP A 145 -13.15 -9.28 14.00
C ASP A 145 -13.43 -10.11 12.72
N VAL A 146 -13.65 -11.42 12.87
CA VAL A 146 -14.02 -12.28 11.73
C VAL A 146 -15.43 -12.86 11.82
N PHE A 147 -16.07 -12.85 13.00
CA PHE A 147 -17.33 -13.56 13.23
C PHE A 147 -18.47 -13.04 12.34
N TYR A 148 -18.64 -11.73 12.24
CA TYR A 148 -19.69 -11.09 11.43
C TYR A 148 -19.23 -10.75 10.00
N LEU A 149 -17.96 -10.99 9.67
CA LEU A 149 -17.36 -10.47 8.44
C LEU A 149 -17.95 -11.14 7.18
N GLN A 150 -18.34 -12.42 7.26
CA GLN A 150 -19.01 -13.12 6.15
C GLN A 150 -20.40 -12.54 5.90
N ASP A 151 -21.18 -12.27 6.96
CA ASP A 151 -22.52 -11.70 6.84
C ASP A 151 -22.44 -10.27 6.29
N LEU A 152 -21.50 -9.46 6.78
CA LEU A 152 -21.22 -8.13 6.26
C LEU A 152 -20.90 -8.17 4.75
N ALA A 153 -19.98 -9.06 4.37
CA ALA A 153 -19.61 -9.23 2.96
C ALA A 153 -20.82 -9.63 2.09
N GLN A 154 -21.65 -10.55 2.57
CA GLN A 154 -22.83 -11.02 1.80
C GLN A 154 -23.83 -9.90 1.55
N HIS A 155 -24.07 -9.01 2.53
CA HIS A 155 -24.94 -7.85 2.37
C HIS A 155 -24.35 -6.87 1.35
N LEU A 156 -23.07 -6.51 1.53
CA LEU A 156 -22.38 -5.58 0.62
C LEU A 156 -22.28 -6.13 -0.80
N ILE A 157 -22.02 -7.43 -1.00
CA ILE A 157 -21.99 -8.08 -2.32
C ILE A 157 -23.37 -7.99 -3.00
N THR A 158 -24.44 -8.15 -2.23
CA THR A 158 -25.81 -8.04 -2.76
C THR A 158 -26.05 -6.62 -3.28
N ASP A 159 -25.72 -5.60 -2.50
CA ASP A 159 -25.88 -4.20 -2.87
C ASP A 159 -24.99 -3.82 -4.05
N LEU A 160 -23.71 -4.27 -4.03
CA LEU A 160 -22.78 -4.02 -5.14
C LEU A 160 -23.26 -4.63 -6.46
N LYS A 161 -23.87 -5.83 -6.43
CA LYS A 161 -24.43 -6.46 -7.63
C LYS A 161 -25.66 -5.71 -8.15
N GLN A 162 -26.52 -5.17 -7.27
CA GLN A 162 -27.66 -4.34 -7.66
C GLN A 162 -27.18 -3.04 -8.35
N HIS A 163 -26.06 -2.46 -7.91
CA HIS A 163 -25.46 -1.27 -8.49
C HIS A 163 -24.46 -1.54 -9.62
N HIS A 164 -24.20 -2.80 -9.97
CA HIS A 164 -23.20 -3.22 -10.96
C HIS A 164 -21.74 -2.83 -10.60
N PHE A 165 -21.40 -2.71 -9.30
CA PHE A 165 -20.07 -2.34 -8.81
C PHE A 165 -19.23 -3.54 -8.36
N TYR A 166 -19.80 -4.74 -8.29
CA TYR A 166 -19.14 -5.91 -7.71
C TYR A 166 -17.78 -6.20 -8.39
N ASP A 167 -17.76 -6.22 -9.72
CA ASP A 167 -16.56 -6.51 -10.50
C ASP A 167 -15.52 -5.39 -10.36
N PHE A 168 -15.95 -4.13 -10.22
CA PHE A 168 -15.05 -3.00 -9.96
C PHE A 168 -14.35 -3.11 -8.61
N VAL A 169 -15.08 -3.53 -7.58
CA VAL A 169 -14.50 -3.76 -6.24
C VAL A 169 -13.50 -4.91 -6.28
N LEU A 170 -13.83 -6.03 -6.95
CA LEU A 170 -12.91 -7.15 -7.10
C LEU A 170 -11.62 -6.75 -7.84
N GLU A 171 -11.74 -5.95 -8.90
CA GLU A 171 -10.61 -5.44 -9.64
C GLU A 171 -9.72 -4.52 -8.77
N ASP A 172 -10.32 -3.59 -8.01
CA ASP A 172 -9.57 -2.72 -7.10
C ASP A 172 -8.86 -3.52 -5.98
N CYS A 173 -9.52 -4.53 -5.41
CA CYS A 173 -8.90 -5.44 -4.44
C CYS A 173 -7.74 -6.24 -5.06
N HIS A 174 -7.91 -6.71 -6.30
CA HIS A 174 -6.86 -7.40 -7.03
C HIS A 174 -5.65 -6.48 -7.29
N HIS A 175 -5.88 -5.26 -7.75
CA HIS A 175 -4.81 -4.28 -7.96
C HIS A 175 -4.04 -4.00 -6.68
N TYR A 176 -4.74 -3.91 -5.54
CA TYR A 176 -4.10 -3.74 -4.26
C TYR A 176 -3.12 -4.90 -3.94
N CYS A 177 -3.56 -6.15 -4.12
CA CYS A 177 -2.71 -7.33 -3.90
C CYS A 177 -1.50 -7.36 -4.84
N VAL A 178 -1.69 -6.95 -6.10
CA VAL A 178 -0.60 -6.85 -7.08
C VAL A 178 0.39 -5.76 -6.70
N ASP A 179 -0.08 -4.60 -6.24
CA ASP A 179 0.77 -3.47 -5.83
C ASP A 179 1.67 -3.84 -4.64
N VAL A 180 1.16 -4.61 -3.67
CA VAL A 180 1.97 -5.14 -2.55
C VAL A 180 3.09 -6.05 -3.04
N ALA A 181 2.86 -6.81 -4.11
CA ALA A 181 3.86 -7.69 -4.73
C ALA A 181 4.87 -6.94 -5.61
N GLN A 182 4.53 -5.75 -6.10
CA GLN A 182 5.39 -4.91 -6.93
C GLN A 182 6.35 -4.07 -6.07
N GLN A 183 7.15 -4.73 -5.23
CA GLN A 183 8.20 -4.04 -4.48
C GLN A 183 9.29 -3.56 -5.45
N LEU A 184 9.75 -2.34 -5.23
CA LEU A 184 10.89 -1.81 -5.99
C LEU A 184 12.13 -2.68 -5.77
N PRO A 185 12.89 -2.99 -6.84
CA PRO A 185 14.23 -3.56 -6.68
C PRO A 185 15.06 -2.70 -5.71
N ILE A 186 15.98 -3.35 -5.00
CA ILE A 186 16.78 -2.66 -3.96
C ILE A 186 17.56 -1.48 -4.54
N GLU A 187 17.99 -1.59 -5.79
CA GLU A 187 18.67 -0.53 -6.55
C GLU A 187 17.78 0.68 -6.86
N ASP A 188 16.47 0.52 -6.83
CA ASP A 188 15.49 1.56 -7.15
C ASP A 188 14.69 2.08 -5.95
N ILE A 189 14.91 1.49 -4.77
CA ILE A 189 14.22 1.89 -3.52
C ILE A 189 14.42 3.37 -3.17
N TYR A 190 15.49 4.00 -3.68
CA TYR A 190 15.73 5.43 -3.51
C TYR A 190 14.65 6.30 -4.14
N LEU A 191 13.92 5.78 -5.15
CA LEU A 191 12.83 6.48 -5.82
C LEU A 191 11.66 6.82 -4.88
N GLU A 192 11.47 6.06 -3.79
CA GLU A 192 10.48 6.37 -2.75
C GLU A 192 10.72 7.74 -2.07
N MET A 193 11.99 8.20 -2.04
CA MET A 193 12.41 9.46 -1.42
C MET A 193 12.87 10.50 -2.43
N ALA A 194 13.04 10.11 -3.69
CA ALA A 194 13.56 10.97 -4.75
C ALA A 194 12.53 12.02 -5.15
N ASN A 195 13.03 13.19 -5.57
CA ASN A 195 12.19 14.24 -6.12
C ASN A 195 12.94 15.02 -7.22
N HIS A 196 12.19 15.77 -8.03
CA HIS A 196 12.70 16.53 -9.17
C HIS A 196 13.68 17.67 -8.83
N ARG A 197 13.82 18.02 -7.55
CA ARG A 197 14.75 19.08 -7.11
C ARG A 197 16.17 18.57 -6.97
N TYR A 198 16.33 17.26 -6.77
CA TYR A 198 17.66 16.66 -6.63
C TYR A 198 18.42 16.68 -7.96
N SER A 199 19.70 17.05 -7.89
CA SER A 199 20.66 16.86 -8.98
C SER A 199 20.97 15.38 -9.16
N SER A 200 21.49 14.98 -10.34
CA SER A 200 21.93 13.60 -10.58
C SER A 200 22.96 13.12 -9.55
N ARG A 201 23.83 14.02 -9.07
CA ARG A 201 24.76 13.74 -7.99
C ARG A 201 24.04 13.40 -6.66
N GLN A 202 23.05 14.21 -6.27
CA GLN A 202 22.24 13.96 -5.06
C GLN A 202 21.41 12.69 -5.19
N LEU A 203 20.87 12.40 -6.38
CA LEU A 203 20.17 11.13 -6.65
C LEU A 203 21.10 9.94 -6.49
N MET A 204 22.39 10.05 -6.92
CA MET A 204 23.35 8.98 -6.73
C MET A 204 23.71 8.80 -5.25
N GLN A 205 23.89 9.89 -4.50
CA GLN A 205 24.09 9.83 -3.04
C GLN A 205 22.89 9.18 -2.34
N LEU A 206 21.67 9.57 -2.74
CA LEU A 206 20.42 9.01 -2.22
C LEU A 206 20.33 7.50 -2.54
N LYS A 207 20.62 7.11 -3.78
CA LYS A 207 20.65 5.70 -4.19
C LYS A 207 21.56 4.86 -3.32
N GLN A 208 22.79 5.30 -3.13
CA GLN A 208 23.76 4.58 -2.30
C GLN A 208 23.32 4.49 -0.82
N LEU A 209 22.81 5.59 -0.25
CA LEU A 209 22.34 5.59 1.15
C LEU A 209 21.07 4.74 1.33
N ALA A 210 20.13 4.80 0.39
CA ALA A 210 18.90 4.04 0.45
C ALA A 210 19.17 2.53 0.36
N MET A 211 19.99 2.11 -0.59
CA MET A 211 20.41 0.71 -0.73
C MET A 211 21.15 0.21 0.51
N TRP A 212 22.09 0.98 1.02
CA TRP A 212 22.80 0.63 2.26
C TRP A 212 21.86 0.50 3.44
N ARG A 213 20.96 1.48 3.64
CA ARG A 213 19.97 1.46 4.72
C ARG A 213 19.05 0.26 4.63
N GLU A 214 18.58 -0.08 3.42
CA GLU A 214 17.71 -1.22 3.19
C GLU A 214 18.40 -2.54 3.53
N ASN A 215 19.60 -2.75 3.00
CA ASN A 215 20.38 -3.96 3.30
C ASN A 215 20.62 -4.12 4.80
N LEU A 216 20.96 -3.04 5.49
CA LEU A 216 21.19 -3.07 6.93
C LEU A 216 19.87 -3.30 7.71
N ALA A 217 18.75 -2.75 7.23
CA ALA A 217 17.43 -2.98 7.82
C ALA A 217 17.00 -4.45 7.70
N ILE A 218 17.27 -5.06 6.56
CA ILE A 218 17.01 -6.50 6.32
C ILE A 218 17.92 -7.37 7.21
N GLU A 219 19.23 -7.09 7.21
CA GLU A 219 20.23 -7.84 8.01
C GLU A 219 19.91 -7.83 9.50
N LEU A 220 19.56 -6.64 10.03
CA LEU A 220 19.28 -6.48 11.46
C LEU A 220 17.80 -6.76 11.81
N ASN A 221 16.94 -6.99 10.81
CA ASN A 221 15.48 -7.00 10.95
C ASN A 221 14.96 -5.82 11.79
N GLN A 222 15.38 -4.60 11.44
CA GLN A 222 15.00 -3.38 12.14
C GLN A 222 14.35 -2.36 11.22
N PRO A 223 13.40 -1.54 11.70
CA PRO A 223 12.79 -0.50 10.90
C PRO A 223 13.86 0.42 10.29
N ARG A 224 13.67 0.79 9.00
CA ARG A 224 14.55 1.74 8.29
C ARG A 224 14.81 3.03 9.09
N SER A 225 13.79 3.51 9.81
CA SER A 225 13.85 4.72 10.63
C SER A 225 14.72 4.58 11.87
N PHE A 226 14.98 3.35 12.35
CA PHE A 226 15.88 3.09 13.47
C PHE A 226 17.34 3.20 13.06
N ILE A 227 17.64 2.93 11.79
CA ILE A 227 18.95 3.08 11.18
C ILE A 227 19.19 4.53 10.80
N LEU A 228 18.35 5.07 9.90
CA LEU A 228 18.47 6.45 9.43
C LEU A 228 17.10 6.97 8.96
N LYS A 229 16.60 8.04 9.59
CA LYS A 229 15.32 8.64 9.25
C LYS A 229 15.35 9.35 7.89
N ASN A 230 14.22 9.38 7.15
CA ASN A 230 14.14 10.00 5.84
C ASN A 230 14.58 11.48 5.85
N HIS A 231 14.15 12.27 6.83
CA HIS A 231 14.54 13.68 6.92
C HIS A 231 16.06 13.87 7.15
N VAL A 232 16.71 12.94 7.88
CA VAL A 232 18.16 12.97 8.06
C VAL A 232 18.89 12.70 6.75
N ILE A 233 18.40 11.73 5.95
CA ILE A 233 18.93 11.50 4.60
C ILE A 233 18.82 12.77 3.75
N GLN A 234 17.65 13.44 3.75
CA GLN A 234 17.45 14.70 3.02
C GLN A 234 18.48 15.76 3.44
N GLN A 235 18.69 15.96 4.73
CA GLN A 235 19.69 16.90 5.25
C GLN A 235 21.11 16.55 4.80
N LEU A 236 21.48 15.25 4.80
CA LEU A 236 22.78 14.77 4.33
C LEU A 236 23.02 15.05 2.83
N LEU A 237 21.94 15.03 2.02
CA LEU A 237 22.01 15.38 0.58
C LEU A 237 22.13 16.89 0.36
N GLU A 238 21.49 17.70 1.19
CA GLU A 238 21.56 19.17 1.09
C GLU A 238 22.93 19.68 1.51
N ARG A 239 23.49 19.12 2.57
CA ARG A 239 24.75 19.55 3.14
C ARG A 239 25.62 18.35 3.51
N THR A 240 26.40 17.86 2.55
CA THR A 240 27.19 16.63 2.69
C THR A 240 28.27 16.77 3.79
N PRO A 241 28.24 15.92 4.84
CA PRO A 241 29.23 15.94 5.91
C PRO A 241 30.59 15.43 5.44
N LYS A 242 31.64 15.92 6.09
CA LYS A 242 33.04 15.50 5.83
C LYS A 242 33.62 14.68 6.97
N THR A 243 33.07 14.79 8.17
CA THR A 243 33.65 14.17 9.38
C THR A 243 32.59 13.38 10.16
N MET A 244 33.06 12.38 10.93
CA MET A 244 32.19 11.60 11.82
C MET A 244 31.53 12.46 12.91
N GLN A 245 32.24 13.50 13.37
CA GLN A 245 31.72 14.43 14.38
C GLN A 245 30.49 15.17 13.85
N GLN A 246 30.52 15.66 12.60
CA GLN A 246 29.36 16.30 11.96
C GLN A 246 28.14 15.39 11.91
N LEU A 247 28.29 14.09 11.67
CA LEU A 247 27.17 13.15 11.69
C LEU A 247 26.40 13.15 13.02
N VAL A 248 27.11 13.35 14.13
CA VAL A 248 26.49 13.41 15.46
C VAL A 248 25.96 14.81 15.77
N SER A 249 26.82 15.86 15.59
CA SER A 249 26.48 17.23 16.01
C SER A 249 25.42 17.89 15.14
N ASP A 250 25.55 17.77 13.81
CA ASP A 250 24.76 18.54 12.84
C ASP A 250 23.51 17.79 12.39
N TYR A 251 23.59 16.44 12.33
CA TYR A 251 22.51 15.59 11.80
C TYR A 251 21.82 14.73 12.85
N GLN A 252 22.28 14.77 14.09
CA GLN A 252 21.69 14.05 15.23
C GLN A 252 21.53 12.54 14.99
N ILE A 253 22.44 11.96 14.21
CA ILE A 253 22.46 10.51 14.00
C ILE A 253 22.87 9.85 15.31
N LYS A 254 22.18 8.77 15.68
CA LYS A 254 22.46 8.04 16.93
C LYS A 254 23.95 7.69 17.04
N PRO A 255 24.62 7.98 18.17
CA PRO A 255 26.05 7.72 18.33
C PRO A 255 26.45 6.27 18.05
N ALA A 256 25.58 5.31 18.37
CA ALA A 256 25.80 3.89 18.05
C ALA A 256 25.92 3.67 16.53
N ILE A 257 25.01 4.23 15.74
CA ILE A 257 25.04 4.13 14.27
C ILE A 257 26.31 4.79 13.72
N VAL A 258 26.67 5.97 14.22
CA VAL A 258 27.91 6.64 13.77
C VAL A 258 29.15 5.84 14.12
N ARG A 259 29.20 5.22 15.30
CA ARG A 259 30.33 4.40 15.72
C ARG A 259 30.54 3.20 14.80
N HIS A 260 29.50 2.50 14.44
CA HIS A 260 29.58 1.29 13.61
C HIS A 260 29.60 1.57 12.11
N HIS A 261 28.84 2.57 11.64
CA HIS A 261 28.60 2.81 10.22
C HIS A 261 28.99 4.20 9.72
N GLY A 262 29.46 5.11 10.58
CA GLY A 262 29.73 6.50 10.20
C GLY A 262 30.79 6.64 9.11
N LYS A 263 31.86 5.83 9.13
CA LYS A 263 32.85 5.81 8.03
C LYS A 263 32.22 5.40 6.71
N GLN A 264 31.35 4.40 6.72
CA GLN A 264 30.64 3.92 5.53
C GLN A 264 29.67 4.98 5.00
N ILE A 265 28.89 5.64 5.87
CA ILE A 265 27.99 6.76 5.48
C ILE A 265 28.81 7.88 4.78
N LEU A 266 29.94 8.27 5.34
CA LEU A 266 30.82 9.28 4.73
C LEU A 266 31.37 8.81 3.37
N GLN A 267 31.72 7.53 3.22
CA GLN A 267 32.19 6.98 1.96
C GLN A 267 31.08 7.02 0.89
N LEU A 268 29.86 6.59 1.22
CA LEU A 268 28.69 6.60 0.31
C LEU A 268 28.35 8.01 -0.18
N LEU A 269 28.54 9.02 0.67
CA LEU A 269 28.26 10.41 0.32
C LEU A 269 29.36 11.10 -0.51
N ASN A 270 30.63 10.73 -0.26
CA ASN A 270 31.78 11.47 -0.81
C ASN A 270 32.54 10.72 -1.92
N LYS A 271 32.51 9.38 -1.93
CA LYS A 271 33.15 8.54 -2.97
C LYS A 271 32.07 8.01 -3.92
N LEU A 272 31.69 8.85 -4.87
CA LEU A 272 30.71 8.49 -5.86
C LEU A 272 31.38 7.81 -7.07
N PRO A 273 30.64 6.95 -7.81
CA PRO A 273 31.13 6.39 -9.08
C PRO A 273 31.28 7.47 -10.16
N GLU A 274 31.64 7.07 -11.36
CA GLU A 274 31.76 7.98 -12.50
C GLU A 274 30.40 8.67 -12.81
N PRO A 275 30.39 9.96 -13.19
CA PRO A 275 29.16 10.71 -13.46
C PRO A 275 28.23 10.08 -14.51
N SER A 276 28.76 9.27 -15.42
CA SER A 276 27.99 8.51 -16.42
C SER A 276 27.06 7.46 -15.81
N GLN A 277 27.29 7.05 -14.58
CA GLN A 277 26.49 6.08 -13.83
C GLN A 277 25.43 6.73 -12.94
N TYR A 278 25.37 8.09 -12.91
CA TYR A 278 24.40 8.76 -12.06
C TYR A 278 22.98 8.61 -12.64
N PRO A 279 21.97 8.45 -11.76
CA PRO A 279 20.58 8.48 -12.19
C PRO A 279 20.26 9.80 -12.91
N THR A 280 19.44 9.71 -13.94
CA THR A 280 18.87 10.88 -14.60
C THR A 280 17.97 11.65 -13.63
N ARG A 281 17.93 12.97 -13.75
CA ARG A 281 17.05 13.80 -12.92
C ARG A 281 15.59 13.44 -13.18
N LEU A 282 14.82 13.38 -12.11
CA LEU A 282 13.39 13.17 -12.24
C LEU A 282 12.74 14.37 -12.95
N PRO A 283 11.74 14.12 -13.77
CA PRO A 283 10.99 15.18 -14.43
C PRO A 283 10.28 16.05 -13.39
N ARG A 284 10.12 17.31 -13.72
CA ARG A 284 9.31 18.21 -12.88
C ARG A 284 7.85 17.78 -12.99
N PRO A 285 7.08 17.82 -11.88
CA PRO A 285 5.65 17.64 -11.97
C PRO A 285 5.07 18.63 -13.00
N TYR A 286 4.20 18.11 -13.84
CA TYR A 286 3.54 18.95 -14.83
C TYR A 286 2.69 20.02 -14.13
N ARG A 287 2.69 21.22 -14.66
CA ARG A 287 1.81 22.31 -14.25
C ARG A 287 0.90 22.64 -15.43
N TYR A 288 -0.39 22.63 -15.20
CA TYR A 288 -1.35 23.02 -16.22
C TYR A 288 -1.03 24.42 -16.73
N ARG A 289 -1.13 24.57 -18.02
CA ARG A 289 -0.77 25.78 -18.74
C ARG A 289 -1.98 26.69 -18.93
N LEU A 290 -3.16 26.09 -19.10
CA LEU A 290 -4.42 26.79 -19.17
C LEU A 290 -5.06 26.87 -17.79
N GLU A 291 -5.55 28.03 -17.40
CA GLU A 291 -6.14 28.29 -16.09
C GLU A 291 -7.35 27.35 -15.81
N HIS A 292 -8.13 27.07 -16.84
CA HIS A 292 -9.35 26.26 -16.75
C HIS A 292 -9.13 24.74 -16.87
N THR A 293 -7.92 24.24 -17.15
CA THR A 293 -7.69 22.79 -17.33
C THR A 293 -7.99 22.01 -16.07
N LYS A 294 -7.63 22.56 -14.91
CA LYS A 294 -7.94 21.94 -13.62
C LYS A 294 -9.45 21.83 -13.41
N ASP A 295 -10.19 22.89 -13.73
CA ASP A 295 -11.65 22.94 -13.59
C ASP A 295 -12.32 21.94 -14.53
N HIS A 296 -11.83 21.76 -15.76
CA HIS A 296 -12.31 20.75 -16.70
C HIS A 296 -12.06 19.32 -16.19
N ILE A 297 -10.89 19.06 -15.60
CA ILE A 297 -10.57 17.76 -14.98
C ILE A 297 -11.52 17.48 -13.80
N GLU A 298 -11.70 18.44 -12.91
CA GLU A 298 -12.59 18.32 -11.75
C GLU A 298 -14.06 18.14 -12.19
N ALA A 299 -14.50 18.91 -13.20
CA ALA A 299 -15.85 18.78 -13.78
C ALA A 299 -16.05 17.37 -14.42
N LYS A 300 -15.06 16.84 -15.14
CA LYS A 300 -15.15 15.50 -15.72
C LYS A 300 -15.24 14.43 -14.67
N ILE A 301 -14.43 14.51 -13.61
CA ILE A 301 -14.49 13.57 -12.49
C ILE A 301 -15.86 13.64 -11.80
N ALA A 302 -16.39 14.85 -11.56
CA ALA A 302 -17.72 15.05 -10.98
C ALA A 302 -18.84 14.51 -11.87
N GLN A 303 -18.75 14.71 -13.18
CA GLN A 303 -19.71 14.14 -14.16
C GLN A 303 -19.74 12.61 -14.07
N VAL A 304 -18.57 11.94 -14.15
CA VAL A 304 -18.49 10.47 -14.08
C VAL A 304 -18.97 9.96 -12.71
N SER A 305 -18.68 10.72 -11.64
CA SER A 305 -19.17 10.41 -10.30
C SER A 305 -20.69 10.41 -10.22
N GLN A 306 -21.33 11.36 -10.86
CA GLN A 306 -22.81 11.41 -10.92
C GLN A 306 -23.39 10.31 -11.82
N GLU A 307 -22.78 10.07 -12.99
CA GLU A 307 -23.23 9.06 -13.95
C GLU A 307 -23.15 7.64 -13.38
N LEU A 308 -22.06 7.33 -12.68
CA LEU A 308 -21.84 6.01 -12.10
C LEU A 308 -22.37 5.88 -10.67
N ALA A 309 -22.78 6.97 -10.00
CA ALA A 309 -23.10 7.01 -8.57
C ALA A 309 -21.95 6.50 -7.66
N ILE A 310 -20.70 6.66 -8.09
CA ILE A 310 -19.50 6.31 -7.32
C ILE A 310 -18.85 7.60 -6.80
N PRO A 311 -18.46 7.68 -5.51
CA PRO A 311 -17.80 8.86 -4.96
C PRO A 311 -16.56 9.29 -5.76
N ALA A 312 -16.40 10.59 -5.98
CA ALA A 312 -15.33 11.14 -6.83
C ALA A 312 -13.91 10.78 -6.33
N ASP A 313 -13.72 10.67 -5.03
CA ASP A 313 -12.45 10.29 -4.40
C ASP A 313 -12.14 8.78 -4.50
N ILE A 314 -13.13 7.96 -4.83
CA ILE A 314 -12.95 6.55 -5.22
C ILE A 314 -12.60 6.46 -6.71
N LEU A 315 -13.19 7.29 -7.55
CA LEU A 315 -12.89 7.35 -8.99
C LEU A 315 -11.46 7.81 -9.25
N MET A 316 -11.03 8.90 -8.61
CA MET A 316 -9.72 9.51 -8.88
C MET A 316 -9.04 9.99 -7.60
N ARG A 317 -7.91 9.39 -7.26
CA ARG A 317 -7.04 9.84 -6.17
C ARG A 317 -6.05 10.90 -6.67
N LYS A 318 -5.70 11.85 -5.80
CA LYS A 318 -4.71 12.91 -6.13
C LYS A 318 -3.39 12.34 -6.65
N LYS A 319 -2.91 11.24 -6.06
CA LYS A 319 -1.69 10.54 -6.50
C LYS A 319 -1.83 10.05 -7.94
N TRP A 320 -2.92 9.37 -8.27
CA TRP A 320 -3.19 8.84 -9.61
C TRP A 320 -3.30 9.95 -10.65
N LEU A 321 -4.00 11.03 -10.33
CA LEU A 321 -4.10 12.20 -11.22
C LEU A 321 -2.74 12.82 -11.51
N SER A 322 -1.89 12.96 -10.49
CA SER A 322 -0.52 13.47 -10.65
C SER A 322 0.34 12.56 -11.54
N GLN A 323 0.21 11.26 -11.41
CA GLN A 323 0.91 10.26 -12.23
C GLN A 323 0.40 10.28 -13.67
N LEU A 324 -0.93 10.29 -13.87
CA LEU A 324 -1.56 10.43 -15.18
C LEU A 324 -1.08 11.69 -15.90
N THR A 325 -1.11 12.82 -15.21
CA THR A 325 -0.67 14.11 -15.77
C THR A 325 0.81 14.06 -16.19
N THR A 326 1.66 13.44 -15.37
CA THR A 326 3.08 13.27 -15.67
C THR A 326 3.28 12.33 -16.86
N TRP A 327 2.56 11.23 -16.91
CA TRP A 327 2.61 10.25 -17.99
C TRP A 327 2.21 10.87 -19.34
N VAL A 328 1.13 11.64 -19.38
CA VAL A 328 0.69 12.35 -20.58
C VAL A 328 1.72 13.41 -21.00
N ALA A 329 2.28 14.17 -20.04
CA ALA A 329 3.26 15.23 -20.30
C ALA A 329 4.60 14.71 -20.85
N GLN A 330 4.94 13.46 -20.59
CA GLN A 330 6.14 12.78 -21.11
C GLN A 330 5.93 12.18 -22.50
N ASP A 331 4.74 12.34 -23.09
CA ASP A 331 4.33 11.72 -24.36
C ASP A 331 4.55 10.19 -24.38
N THR A 332 4.44 9.59 -23.20
CA THR A 332 4.57 8.15 -23.05
C THR A 332 3.32 7.48 -23.62
N GLN A 333 3.48 6.57 -24.57
CA GLN A 333 2.37 5.82 -25.17
C GLN A 333 2.22 4.42 -24.55
N ASN A 334 3.15 4.03 -23.68
CA ASN A 334 3.10 2.72 -23.04
C ASN A 334 2.11 2.73 -21.88
N ILE A 335 0.93 2.18 -22.10
CA ILE A 335 -0.15 2.08 -21.12
C ILE A 335 0.23 1.25 -19.89
N ASP A 336 1.21 0.34 -20.01
CA ASP A 336 1.68 -0.47 -18.88
C ASP A 336 2.43 0.34 -17.82
N GLN A 337 2.80 1.57 -18.15
CA GLN A 337 3.39 2.52 -17.19
C GLN A 337 2.35 3.34 -16.40
N LEU A 338 1.07 3.25 -16.76
CA LEU A 338 0.00 3.81 -15.94
C LEU A 338 -0.21 2.95 -14.69
N GLU A 339 -0.66 3.59 -13.62
CA GLU A 339 -1.15 2.90 -12.43
C GLU A 339 -2.22 1.87 -12.80
N ASN A 340 -2.19 0.70 -12.17
CA ASN A 340 -3.11 -0.39 -12.43
C ASN A 340 -4.58 0.08 -12.37
N TYR A 341 -4.92 0.88 -11.35
CA TYR A 341 -6.26 1.44 -11.15
C TYR A 341 -6.76 2.34 -12.30
N LEU A 342 -5.86 2.90 -13.11
CA LEU A 342 -6.21 3.76 -14.25
C LEU A 342 -6.37 2.99 -15.56
N ARG A 343 -5.98 1.70 -15.60
CA ARG A 343 -6.02 0.85 -16.80
C ARG A 343 -7.24 -0.06 -16.88
N GLY A 344 -7.84 -0.39 -15.75
CA GLY A 344 -8.95 -1.30 -15.67
C GLY A 344 -10.30 -0.65 -15.98
N TRP A 345 -11.31 -0.91 -15.17
CA TRP A 345 -12.67 -0.41 -15.38
C TRP A 345 -12.78 1.12 -15.50
N ARG A 346 -11.83 1.86 -14.91
CA ARG A 346 -11.77 3.34 -15.02
C ARG A 346 -11.29 3.83 -16.38
N TYR A 347 -10.67 2.98 -17.20
CA TYR A 347 -9.94 3.43 -18.37
C TYR A 347 -10.84 4.19 -19.35
N GLU A 348 -11.90 3.55 -19.83
CA GLU A 348 -12.79 4.14 -20.84
C GLU A 348 -13.66 5.28 -20.29
N CYS A 349 -14.19 5.12 -19.08
CA CYS A 349 -15.14 6.08 -18.53
C CYS A 349 -14.48 7.34 -17.96
N LEU A 350 -13.20 7.25 -17.52
CA LEU A 350 -12.54 8.36 -16.82
C LEU A 350 -11.14 8.63 -17.35
N THR A 351 -10.25 7.63 -17.41
CA THR A 351 -8.82 7.84 -17.70
C THR A 351 -8.62 8.40 -19.10
N LEU A 352 -9.22 7.83 -20.12
CA LEU A 352 -9.09 8.26 -21.50
C LEU A 352 -9.64 9.69 -21.72
N PRO A 353 -10.84 10.06 -21.23
CA PRO A 353 -11.29 11.46 -21.27
C PRO A 353 -10.35 12.45 -20.57
N LEU A 354 -9.73 12.07 -19.45
CA LEU A 354 -8.78 12.93 -18.76
C LEU A 354 -7.47 13.09 -19.55
N ILE A 355 -7.01 12.03 -20.21
CA ILE A 355 -5.85 12.10 -21.13
C ILE A 355 -6.11 13.14 -22.22
N ASP A 356 -7.30 13.15 -22.81
CA ASP A 356 -7.64 14.12 -23.87
C ASP A 356 -7.67 15.56 -23.37
N ILE A 357 -8.24 15.82 -22.18
CA ILE A 357 -8.21 17.14 -21.55
C ILE A 357 -6.77 17.60 -21.30
N ILE A 358 -5.89 16.72 -20.79
CA ILE A 358 -4.50 17.06 -20.51
C ILE A 358 -3.71 17.29 -21.81
N ARG A 359 -3.95 16.51 -22.86
CA ARG A 359 -3.32 16.69 -24.19
C ARG A 359 -3.71 18.03 -24.83
N GLN A 360 -4.96 18.46 -24.69
CA GLN A 360 -5.41 19.78 -25.17
C GLN A 360 -4.66 20.92 -24.46
N ASP A 361 -4.43 20.81 -23.15
CA ASP A 361 -3.60 21.77 -22.40
C ASP A 361 -2.15 21.80 -22.93
N LEU A 362 -1.57 20.65 -23.28
CA LEU A 362 -0.23 20.57 -23.87
C LEU A 362 -0.15 21.18 -25.26
N ALA A 363 -1.15 20.96 -26.11
CA ALA A 363 -1.16 21.40 -27.50
C ALA A 363 -1.25 22.93 -27.63
N THR A 364 -1.99 23.59 -26.74
CA THR A 364 -2.27 25.04 -26.81
C THR A 364 -1.02 25.91 -26.67
N THR A 365 0.11 25.40 -26.18
CA THR A 365 1.33 26.18 -25.95
C THR A 365 2.23 26.28 -27.18
N VAL A 366 2.03 25.45 -28.20
CA VAL A 366 2.81 25.50 -29.43
C VAL A 366 2.42 26.75 -30.25
N PHE A 367 1.21 27.29 -30.06
CA PHE A 367 0.71 28.44 -30.79
C PHE A 367 0.97 29.80 -30.10
N SER A 368 1.35 29.83 -28.81
CA SER A 368 1.58 31.12 -28.09
C SER A 368 3.03 31.63 -28.16
N VAL A 369 3.96 30.86 -28.73
CA VAL A 369 5.38 31.26 -28.88
C VAL A 369 5.67 31.92 -30.24
N SER A 370 4.68 32.05 -31.12
CA SER A 370 4.81 32.65 -32.45
C SER A 370 4.05 33.99 -32.55
N ARG A 371 4.07 34.80 -31.50
CA ARG A 371 3.62 36.22 -31.54
C ARG A 371 4.67 37.14 -30.97
#